data_6fa01471c202291678d551ec93b265a7
#
_entry.id   6fa01471c202291678d551ec93b265a7
#
_cell.length_a   1.000
_cell.length_b   1.000
_cell.length_c   1.000
_cell.angle_alpha   90.00
_cell.angle_beta   90.00
_cell.angle_gamma   90.00
#
_symmetry.space_group_name_H-M   'P 1'
#
loop_
_entity.id
_entity.type
_entity.pdbx_description
1 polymer ?
#
loop_
_entity_poly.entity_id
_entity_poly.type
_entity_poly.pdbx_seq_one_letter_code
_entity_poly.pdbx_strand_id
1 'polypeptide(L)'
;LSLPENEPGSSIMPGKVNPTQAESLTMVCAQVIGNQQAVTVGGMQGHFELNVFMPLIGANVLRSVELLSIGMTSFAERCVDGIEANEDHIRDLVARSLMLVTALAPEIGYDNA
;
A
#
# COMPACT_ATOMS: atom_id res chain seq x y z
N LEU A 1 1.90 15.58 -0.59
CA LEU A 1 0.68 15.03 -1.16
C LEU A 1 -0.50 15.31 -0.23
N SER A 2 -1.65 15.63 -0.79
CA SER A 2 -2.94 15.69 -0.09
C SER A 2 -3.77 14.49 -0.51
N LEU A 3 -4.42 13.83 0.45
CA LEU A 3 -5.32 12.72 0.22
C LEU A 3 -6.77 13.19 0.30
N PRO A 4 -7.71 12.56 -0.42
CA PRO A 4 -9.12 12.89 -0.33
C PRO A 4 -9.67 12.60 1.08
N GLU A 5 -10.56 13.46 1.56
CA GLU A 5 -11.24 13.30 2.83
C GLU A 5 -12.51 12.45 2.64
N ASN A 6 -12.45 11.16 3.00
CA ASN A 6 -13.60 10.25 2.82
C ASN A 6 -14.54 10.24 4.03
N GLU A 7 -14.01 10.45 5.24
CA GLU A 7 -14.76 10.35 6.49
C GLU A 7 -14.43 11.50 7.43
N PRO A 8 -14.88 12.74 7.12
CA PRO A 8 -14.67 13.88 8.00
C PRO A 8 -15.40 13.65 9.33
N GLY A 9 -14.69 13.81 10.44
CA GLY A 9 -15.25 13.68 11.78
C GLY A 9 -15.35 12.25 12.32
N SER A 10 -14.68 11.26 11.70
CA SER A 10 -14.63 9.87 12.19
C SER A 10 -13.87 9.69 13.50
N SER A 11 -13.33 10.74 14.10
CA SER A 11 -12.56 10.72 15.35
C SER A 11 -13.14 11.69 16.38
N ILE A 12 -12.76 11.50 17.66
CA ILE A 12 -13.14 12.37 18.78
C ILE A 12 -12.57 13.81 18.68
N MET A 13 -11.64 14.07 17.75
CA MET A 13 -11.05 15.38 17.56
C MET A 13 -11.67 16.08 16.34
N PRO A 14 -12.29 17.27 16.51
CA PRO A 14 -12.83 18.02 15.37
C PRO A 14 -11.75 18.30 14.32
N GLY A 15 -12.09 18.12 13.05
CA GLY A 15 -11.20 18.38 11.92
C GLY A 15 -10.10 17.34 11.69
N LYS A 16 -10.06 16.26 12.46
CA LYS A 16 -9.15 15.15 12.18
C LYS A 16 -9.73 14.26 11.07
N VAL A 17 -8.93 14.03 10.03
CA VAL A 17 -9.24 13.09 8.94
C VAL A 17 -8.31 11.90 9.07
N ASN A 18 -8.88 10.70 9.14
CA ASN A 18 -8.10 9.46 9.17
C ASN A 18 -7.92 8.91 7.74
N PRO A 19 -6.77 8.30 7.41
CA PRO A 19 -6.55 7.66 6.11
C PRO A 19 -7.19 6.26 6.06
N THR A 20 -8.52 6.22 6.24
CA THR A 20 -9.29 4.97 6.45
C THR A 20 -9.15 3.96 5.31
N GLN A 21 -8.99 4.43 4.07
CA GLN A 21 -8.79 3.53 2.93
C GLN A 21 -7.42 2.85 2.97
N ALA A 22 -6.37 3.56 3.39
CA ALA A 22 -5.04 2.98 3.58
C ALA A 22 -5.03 2.00 4.77
N GLU A 23 -5.69 2.37 5.87
CA GLU A 23 -5.85 1.49 7.03
C GLU A 23 -6.58 0.20 6.65
N SER A 24 -7.69 0.30 5.91
CA SER A 24 -8.45 -0.84 5.42
C SER A 24 -7.60 -1.77 4.54
N LEU A 25 -6.86 -1.22 3.58
CA LEU A 25 -6.02 -2.03 2.70
C LEU A 25 -4.90 -2.74 3.48
N THR A 26 -4.30 -2.09 4.48
CA THR A 26 -3.28 -2.74 5.33
C THR A 26 -3.87 -3.88 6.17
N MET A 27 -5.12 -3.76 6.64
CA MET A 27 -5.83 -4.87 7.31
C MET A 27 -6.10 -6.03 6.34
N VAL A 28 -6.48 -5.75 5.09
CA VAL A 28 -6.61 -6.77 4.04
C VAL A 28 -5.29 -7.49 3.82
N CYS A 29 -4.18 -6.76 3.71
CA CYS A 29 -2.85 -7.36 3.56
C CYS A 29 -2.49 -8.28 4.74
N ALA A 30 -2.77 -7.86 5.97
CA ALA A 30 -2.53 -8.68 7.15
C ALA A 30 -3.36 -9.98 7.13
N GLN A 31 -4.63 -9.91 6.72
CA GLN A 31 -5.48 -11.09 6.58
C GLN A 31 -4.97 -12.05 5.50
N VAL A 32 -4.53 -11.52 4.36
CA VAL A 32 -3.97 -12.32 3.25
C VAL A 32 -2.68 -13.05 3.68
N ILE A 33 -1.82 -12.39 4.45
CA ILE A 33 -0.63 -13.03 5.04
C ILE A 33 -1.03 -14.20 5.96
N GLY A 34 -2.06 -14.01 6.79
CA GLY A 34 -2.61 -15.07 7.64
C GLY A 34 -3.18 -16.25 6.82
N ASN A 35 -3.93 -15.96 5.76
CA ASN A 35 -4.44 -16.97 4.83
C ASN A 35 -3.30 -17.75 4.15
N GLN A 36 -2.24 -17.05 3.72
CA GLN A 36 -1.05 -17.68 3.13
C GLN A 36 -0.37 -18.64 4.10
N GLN A 37 -0.31 -18.30 5.39
CA GLN A 37 0.23 -19.21 6.39
C GLN A 37 -0.59 -20.49 6.50
N ALA A 38 -1.92 -20.39 6.48
CA ALA A 38 -2.80 -21.56 6.46
C ALA A 38 -2.58 -22.43 5.20
N VAL A 39 -2.42 -21.80 4.03
CA VAL A 39 -2.10 -22.49 2.76
C VAL A 39 -0.77 -23.22 2.86
N THR A 40 0.27 -22.59 3.40
CA THR A 40 1.59 -23.18 3.58
C THR A 40 1.52 -24.43 4.47
N VAL A 41 0.88 -24.33 5.63
CA VAL A 41 0.71 -25.46 6.54
C VAL A 41 -0.10 -26.58 5.87
N GLY A 42 -1.18 -26.24 5.18
CA GLY A 42 -1.99 -27.21 4.43
C GLY A 42 -1.19 -27.91 3.34
N GLY A 43 -0.33 -27.18 2.61
CA GLY A 43 0.52 -27.75 1.57
C GLY A 43 1.56 -28.77 2.09
N MET A 44 1.98 -28.61 3.35
CA MET A 44 2.94 -29.52 4.00
C MET A 44 2.34 -30.89 4.41
N GLN A 45 1.02 -31.04 4.34
CA GLN A 45 0.28 -32.21 4.87
C GLN A 45 0.02 -33.31 3.83
N GLY A 46 0.54 -33.17 2.59
CA GLY A 46 0.36 -34.19 1.56
C GLY A 46 1.14 -35.46 1.83
N HIS A 47 0.49 -36.63 1.59
CA HIS A 47 1.09 -37.94 1.71
C HIS A 47 0.69 -38.82 0.52
N PHE A 48 1.65 -39.48 -0.12
CA PHE A 48 1.41 -40.39 -1.24
C PHE A 48 0.49 -39.79 -2.33
N GLU A 49 0.80 -38.57 -2.77
CA GLU A 49 0.07 -37.82 -3.80
C GLU A 49 -1.39 -37.43 -3.42
N LEU A 50 -1.75 -37.59 -2.15
CA LEU A 50 -3.03 -37.14 -1.60
C LEU A 50 -2.83 -36.07 -0.55
N ASN A 51 -3.52 -34.96 -0.71
CA ASN A 51 -3.58 -33.90 0.30
C ASN A 51 -5.03 -33.59 0.69
N VAL A 52 -5.41 -33.97 1.91
CA VAL A 52 -6.77 -33.79 2.44
C VAL A 52 -7.07 -32.35 2.83
N PHE A 53 -6.08 -31.45 2.84
CA PHE A 53 -6.22 -30.02 3.16
C PHE A 53 -6.63 -29.17 1.93
N MET A 54 -6.85 -29.77 0.76
CA MET A 54 -7.24 -29.03 -0.45
C MET A 54 -8.43 -28.07 -0.25
N PRO A 55 -9.50 -28.43 0.49
CA PRO A 55 -10.58 -27.47 0.76
C PRO A 55 -10.14 -26.26 1.57
N LEU A 56 -9.26 -26.42 2.56
CA LEU A 56 -8.68 -25.33 3.34
C LEU A 56 -7.83 -24.42 2.43
N ILE A 57 -6.97 -25.00 1.63
CA ILE A 57 -6.11 -24.28 0.68
C ILE A 57 -6.98 -23.47 -0.29
N GLY A 58 -7.95 -24.12 -0.95
CA GLY A 58 -8.83 -23.48 -1.91
C GLY A 58 -9.62 -22.31 -1.30
N ALA A 59 -10.21 -22.52 -0.12
CA ALA A 59 -10.96 -21.47 0.56
C ALA A 59 -10.09 -20.25 0.91
N ASN A 60 -8.88 -20.45 1.43
CA ASN A 60 -7.99 -19.34 1.80
C ASN A 60 -7.44 -18.60 0.57
N VAL A 61 -7.12 -19.30 -0.51
CA VAL A 61 -6.68 -18.67 -1.77
C VAL A 61 -7.80 -17.83 -2.37
N LEU A 62 -9.00 -18.39 -2.53
CA LEU A 62 -10.15 -17.66 -3.10
C LEU A 62 -10.53 -16.46 -2.24
N ARG A 63 -10.53 -16.61 -0.93
CA ARG A 63 -10.80 -15.50 -0.01
C ARG A 63 -9.76 -14.38 -0.12
N SER A 64 -8.48 -14.73 -0.29
CA SER A 64 -7.40 -13.75 -0.49
C SER A 64 -7.57 -12.97 -1.79
N VAL A 65 -7.93 -13.65 -2.88
CA VAL A 65 -8.21 -13.01 -4.18
C VAL A 65 -9.38 -12.04 -4.06
N GLU A 66 -10.48 -12.46 -3.43
CA GLU A 66 -11.66 -11.61 -3.20
C GLU A 66 -11.32 -10.36 -2.39
N LEU A 67 -10.65 -10.52 -1.24
CA LEU A 67 -10.28 -9.41 -0.36
C LEU A 67 -9.35 -8.41 -1.05
N LEU A 68 -8.34 -8.89 -1.78
CA LEU A 68 -7.43 -8.04 -2.53
C LEU A 68 -8.16 -7.30 -3.66
N SER A 69 -9.00 -7.99 -4.42
CA SER A 69 -9.75 -7.38 -5.52
C SER A 69 -10.63 -6.23 -5.02
N ILE A 70 -11.43 -6.46 -3.98
CA ILE A 70 -12.32 -5.44 -3.41
C ILE A 70 -11.53 -4.32 -2.74
N GLY A 71 -10.52 -4.67 -1.95
CA GLY A 71 -9.70 -3.70 -1.20
C GLY A 71 -8.91 -2.78 -2.11
N MET A 72 -8.28 -3.32 -3.16
CA MET A 72 -7.51 -2.53 -4.13
C MET A 72 -8.42 -1.62 -4.97
N THR A 73 -9.58 -2.10 -5.42
CA THR A 73 -10.53 -1.28 -6.15
C THR A 73 -11.02 -0.11 -5.29
N SER A 74 -11.45 -0.39 -4.06
CA SER A 74 -11.87 0.65 -3.12
C SER A 74 -10.77 1.67 -2.82
N PHE A 75 -9.53 1.21 -2.67
CA PHE A 75 -8.39 2.09 -2.44
C PHE A 75 -8.07 2.97 -3.65
N ALA A 76 -8.11 2.41 -4.86
CA ALA A 76 -7.92 3.16 -6.09
C ALA A 76 -8.96 4.28 -6.23
N GLU A 77 -10.24 3.94 -6.18
CA GLU A 77 -11.34 4.87 -6.42
C GLU A 77 -11.48 5.94 -5.33
N ARG A 78 -11.19 5.60 -4.07
CA ARG A 78 -11.48 6.48 -2.92
C ARG A 78 -10.25 7.14 -2.30
N CYS A 79 -9.05 6.77 -2.76
CA CYS A 79 -7.81 7.36 -2.27
C CYS A 79 -6.91 7.79 -3.42
N VAL A 80 -6.50 6.86 -4.30
CA VAL A 80 -5.49 7.12 -5.33
C VAL A 80 -5.96 8.17 -6.33
N ASP A 81 -7.19 8.03 -6.84
CA ASP A 81 -7.75 8.94 -7.86
C ASP A 81 -7.94 10.38 -7.35
N GLY A 82 -7.97 10.58 -6.04
CA GLY A 82 -8.09 11.89 -5.41
C GLY A 82 -6.79 12.44 -4.82
N ILE A 83 -5.63 11.85 -5.13
CA ILE A 83 -4.33 12.36 -4.64
C ILE A 83 -3.94 13.62 -5.40
N GLU A 84 -3.66 14.69 -4.64
CA GLU A 84 -3.17 15.95 -5.17
C GLU A 84 -1.72 16.23 -4.75
N ALA A 85 -0.94 16.83 -5.66
CA ALA A 85 0.41 17.25 -5.37
C ALA A 85 0.42 18.56 -4.56
N ASN A 86 1.15 18.59 -3.44
CA ASN A 86 1.44 19.85 -2.74
C ASN A 86 2.65 20.52 -3.43
N GLU A 87 2.40 21.25 -4.51
CA GLU A 87 3.42 21.77 -5.41
C GLU A 87 4.40 22.72 -4.71
N ASP A 88 3.93 23.59 -3.82
CA ASP A 88 4.80 24.55 -3.11
C ASP A 88 5.77 23.81 -2.18
N HIS A 89 5.28 22.82 -1.45
CA HIS A 89 6.12 21.99 -0.60
C HIS A 89 7.12 21.14 -1.40
N ILE A 90 6.68 20.59 -2.53
CA ILE A 90 7.55 19.82 -3.45
C ILE A 90 8.65 20.74 -4.00
N ARG A 91 8.30 21.96 -4.42
CA ARG A 91 9.27 22.95 -4.95
C ARG A 91 10.32 23.32 -3.89
N ASP A 92 9.91 23.53 -2.63
CA ASP A 92 10.83 23.79 -1.53
C ASP A 92 11.76 22.59 -1.24
N LEU A 93 11.23 21.36 -1.26
CA LEU A 93 12.05 20.16 -1.08
C LEU A 93 13.07 19.98 -2.22
N VAL A 94 12.66 20.21 -3.47
CA VAL A 94 13.56 20.13 -4.63
C VAL A 94 14.65 21.18 -4.53
N ALA A 95 14.31 22.44 -4.18
CA ALA A 95 15.28 23.52 -4.03
C ALA A 95 16.34 23.25 -2.94
N ARG A 96 15.99 22.47 -1.92
CA ARG A 96 16.91 22.06 -0.84
C ARG A 96 17.60 20.72 -1.11
N SER A 97 17.32 20.09 -2.25
CA SER A 97 17.91 18.79 -2.58
C SER A 97 19.28 18.93 -3.21
N LEU A 98 20.26 18.17 -2.71
CA LEU A 98 21.58 18.04 -3.30
C LEU A 98 21.56 17.41 -4.72
N MET A 99 20.43 16.83 -5.15
CA MET A 99 20.30 16.28 -6.50
C MET A 99 20.49 17.34 -7.59
N LEU A 100 20.20 18.63 -7.30
CA LEU A 100 20.41 19.73 -8.24
C LEU A 100 21.89 19.98 -8.55
N VAL A 101 22.78 19.58 -7.66
CA VAL A 101 24.24 19.70 -7.82
C VAL A 101 24.74 18.85 -8.98
N THR A 102 24.07 17.71 -9.27
CA THR A 102 24.45 16.86 -10.41
C THR A 102 24.33 17.57 -11.75
N ALA A 103 23.44 18.55 -11.87
CA ALA A 103 23.30 19.37 -13.08
C ALA A 103 24.47 20.37 -13.25
N LEU A 104 25.16 20.74 -12.17
CA LEU A 104 26.33 21.63 -12.20
C LEU A 104 27.64 20.90 -12.53
N ALA A 105 27.72 19.61 -12.19
CA ALA A 105 28.97 18.85 -12.37
C ALA A 105 29.55 18.86 -13.81
N PRO A 106 28.75 18.84 -14.89
CA PRO A 106 29.28 18.98 -16.25
C PRO A 106 29.90 20.38 -16.55
N GLU A 107 29.43 21.42 -15.87
CA GLU A 107 29.86 22.81 -16.11
C GLU A 107 31.07 23.20 -15.25
N ILE A 108 31.09 22.80 -13.99
CA ILE A 108 32.12 23.24 -13.03
C ILE A 108 33.04 22.10 -12.56
N GLY A 109 32.82 20.88 -13.00
CA GLY A 109 33.52 19.67 -12.57
C GLY A 109 33.02 19.10 -11.26
N TYR A 110 33.21 17.79 -11.09
CA TYR A 110 32.67 17.02 -9.94
C TYR A 110 33.19 17.55 -8.59
N ASP A 111 34.47 17.91 -8.51
CA ASP A 111 35.11 18.36 -7.26
C ASP A 111 34.66 19.74 -6.80
N ASN A 112 34.05 20.53 -7.70
CA ASN A 112 33.57 21.88 -7.43
C ASN A 112 32.02 21.96 -7.28
N ALA A 113 31.32 20.87 -7.55
CA ALA A 113 29.88 20.77 -7.46
C ALA A 113 29.46 20.21 -6.11
#